data_8bc218805a0d72921a97e2cdbb106b94
#
_entry.id   8bc218805a0d72921a97e2cdbb106b94
#
_cell.length_a   1.000
_cell.length_b   1.000
_cell.length_c   1.000
_cell.angle_alpha   90.00
_cell.angle_beta   90.00
_cell.angle_gamma   90.00
#
_symmetry.space_group_name_H-M   'P 1'
#
loop_
_entity.id
_entity.type
_entity.pdbx_description
1 polymer ?
#
loop_
_entity_poly.entity_id
_entity_poly.type
_entity_poly.pdbx_seq_one_letter_code
_entity_poly.pdbx_strand_id
1 'polypeptide(L)'
;MTIEKIELGRQLYFDGRLSADGTVSCATCHAPDKGFSDDRPTSTGIKGQVGGRNAPVTFNRLFSQEQFWDGRAASLEDQALGPIKNPIEMGNTLEGMVATLSAIKGYREQFKQAFGTDVTAAGTAKAIAAFERSLVCGNSAFDRYEAGDDAALSESEQRGLELFRERGNCMRCHTGFAFTDERYHNIGVGIDTPHPDLGRYKVTKKESDKGAFKTPTLRNVAASGPYFHDGSAKTLDDVVEFYDKGGTKNPNLSNEIKRLLLTIPEKADLVAFLKSLSCPDLTVAAPALPK
;
A
#
# COMPACT_ATOMS: atom_id res chain seq x y z
N MET A 1 1.88 -14.44 -15.99
CA MET A 1 0.59 -14.23 -15.28
C MET A 1 -0.50 -14.96 -16.09
N THR A 2 -1.32 -15.80 -15.46
CA THR A 2 -2.45 -16.51 -16.12
C THR A 2 -3.69 -16.36 -15.22
N ILE A 3 -4.88 -16.61 -15.77
CA ILE A 3 -6.15 -16.52 -15.03
C ILE A 3 -6.17 -17.48 -13.84
N GLU A 4 -5.66 -18.70 -14.01
CA GLU A 4 -5.59 -19.72 -12.96
C GLU A 4 -4.73 -19.26 -11.76
N LYS A 5 -3.60 -18.58 -12.04
CA LYS A 5 -2.72 -18.03 -10.99
C LYS A 5 -3.37 -16.86 -10.27
N ILE A 6 -4.09 -16.00 -11.00
CA ILE A 6 -4.81 -14.85 -10.42
C ILE A 6 -5.93 -15.35 -9.50
N GLU A 7 -6.75 -16.32 -9.96
CA GLU A 7 -7.86 -16.86 -9.17
C GLU A 7 -7.38 -17.62 -7.93
N LEU A 8 -6.34 -18.43 -8.06
CA LEU A 8 -5.69 -19.08 -6.93
C LEU A 8 -5.15 -18.02 -5.94
N GLY A 9 -4.49 -16.99 -6.46
CA GLY A 9 -3.96 -15.89 -5.66
C GLY A 9 -5.05 -15.12 -4.91
N ARG A 10 -6.20 -14.86 -5.57
CA ARG A 10 -7.36 -14.23 -4.94
C ARG A 10 -7.88 -15.07 -3.77
N GLN A 11 -8.02 -16.38 -3.93
CA GLN A 11 -8.45 -17.25 -2.85
C GLN A 11 -7.44 -17.24 -1.69
N LEU A 12 -6.15 -17.36 -1.96
CA LEU A 12 -5.08 -17.33 -0.95
C LEU A 12 -5.04 -15.98 -0.21
N TYR A 13 -5.27 -14.87 -0.91
CA TYR A 13 -5.30 -13.53 -0.31
C TYR A 13 -6.40 -13.37 0.76
N PHE A 14 -7.53 -14.06 0.59
CA PHE A 14 -8.65 -14.04 1.55
C PHE A 14 -8.62 -15.20 2.57
N ASP A 15 -7.68 -16.13 2.46
CA ASP A 15 -7.69 -17.34 3.26
C ASP A 15 -6.93 -17.19 4.58
N GLY A 16 -7.66 -17.14 5.69
CA GLY A 16 -7.07 -17.08 7.02
C GLY A 16 -6.22 -18.31 7.40
N ARG A 17 -6.42 -19.46 6.73
CA ARG A 17 -5.65 -20.69 6.99
C ARG A 17 -4.16 -20.58 6.64
N LEU A 18 -3.73 -19.45 6.03
CA LEU A 18 -2.32 -19.11 5.86
C LEU A 18 -1.66 -18.69 7.18
N SER A 19 -2.45 -18.19 8.15
CA SER A 19 -1.94 -17.86 9.50
C SER A 19 -1.90 -19.08 10.41
N ALA A 20 -1.10 -18.99 11.46
CA ALA A 20 -0.87 -20.10 12.40
C ALA A 20 -2.15 -20.53 13.15
N ASP A 21 -3.08 -19.60 13.40
CA ASP A 21 -4.32 -19.86 14.13
C ASP A 21 -5.58 -19.78 13.25
N GLY A 22 -5.43 -19.57 11.94
CA GLY A 22 -6.52 -19.50 10.99
C GLY A 22 -7.32 -18.20 11.01
N THR A 23 -6.88 -17.16 11.73
CA THR A 23 -7.68 -15.94 11.96
C THR A 23 -7.30 -14.75 11.08
N VAL A 24 -6.10 -14.73 10.48
CA VAL A 24 -5.58 -13.59 9.73
C VAL A 24 -5.25 -13.99 8.30
N SER A 25 -5.75 -13.22 7.35
CA SER A 25 -5.43 -13.30 5.92
C SER A 25 -4.81 -11.99 5.43
N CYS A 26 -4.36 -11.92 4.17
CA CYS A 26 -3.93 -10.64 3.57
C CYS A 26 -5.08 -9.62 3.59
N ALA A 27 -6.29 -10.05 3.26
CA ALA A 27 -7.49 -9.20 3.27
C ALA A 27 -7.86 -8.68 4.68
N THR A 28 -7.32 -9.25 5.76
CA THR A 28 -7.55 -8.73 7.13
C THR A 28 -6.92 -7.35 7.31
N CYS A 29 -5.72 -7.13 6.76
CA CYS A 29 -4.98 -5.86 6.84
C CYS A 29 -5.07 -5.04 5.56
N HIS A 30 -5.46 -5.66 4.45
CA HIS A 30 -5.59 -5.02 3.14
C HIS A 30 -6.98 -5.30 2.55
N ALA A 31 -8.03 -4.83 3.26
CA ALA A 31 -9.42 -5.07 2.92
C ALA A 31 -9.85 -4.25 1.68
N PRO A 32 -10.40 -4.89 0.63
CA PRO A 32 -10.79 -4.17 -0.59
C PRO A 32 -11.83 -3.07 -0.36
N ASP A 33 -12.76 -3.28 0.56
CA ASP A 33 -13.80 -2.31 0.94
C ASP A 33 -13.27 -1.13 1.76
N LYS A 34 -11.99 -1.19 2.17
CA LYS A 34 -11.26 -0.13 2.90
C LYS A 34 -10.08 0.43 2.09
N GLY A 35 -10.22 0.46 0.77
CA GLY A 35 -9.15 0.92 -0.10
C GLY A 35 -7.88 0.06 -0.06
N PHE A 36 -8.02 -1.23 0.25
CA PHE A 36 -6.89 -2.16 0.45
C PHE A 36 -5.96 -1.77 1.62
N SER A 37 -6.52 -1.16 2.66
CA SER A 37 -5.95 -0.89 3.99
C SER A 37 -6.87 -1.49 5.07
N ASP A 38 -6.75 -1.08 6.35
CA ASP A 38 -7.56 -1.64 7.45
C ASP A 38 -8.19 -0.60 8.39
N ASP A 39 -8.22 0.68 8.01
CA ASP A 39 -8.74 1.83 8.79
C ASP A 39 -8.02 2.04 10.14
N ARG A 40 -6.83 1.48 10.34
CA ARG A 40 -6.11 1.55 11.61
C ARG A 40 -4.77 2.24 11.45
N PRO A 41 -4.28 2.94 12.47
CA PRO A 41 -2.92 3.48 12.44
C PRO A 41 -1.88 2.39 12.18
N THR A 42 -2.06 1.22 12.82
CA THR A 42 -1.26 0.01 12.61
C THR A 42 -2.14 -1.22 12.68
N SER A 43 -1.83 -2.22 11.86
CA SER A 43 -2.64 -3.44 11.75
C SER A 43 -2.54 -4.35 12.97
N THR A 44 -3.56 -5.18 13.16
CA THR A 44 -3.60 -6.19 14.23
C THR A 44 -3.48 -7.58 13.61
N GLY A 45 -2.47 -8.33 14.02
CA GLY A 45 -2.23 -9.72 13.62
C GLY A 45 -2.82 -10.75 14.58
N ILE A 46 -2.30 -11.99 14.48
CA ILE A 46 -2.74 -13.10 15.33
C ILE A 46 -2.65 -12.76 16.82
N LYS A 47 -3.56 -13.34 17.62
CA LYS A 47 -3.61 -13.13 19.07
C LYS A 47 -3.74 -11.66 19.48
N GLY A 48 -4.25 -10.79 18.60
CA GLY A 48 -4.41 -9.38 18.89
C GLY A 48 -3.11 -8.57 18.93
N GLN A 49 -2.01 -9.10 18.42
CA GLN A 49 -0.73 -8.40 18.40
C GLN A 49 -0.75 -7.23 17.42
N VAL A 50 -0.20 -6.09 17.81
CA VAL A 50 -0.25 -4.85 17.03
C VAL A 50 1.07 -4.66 16.27
N GLY A 51 0.96 -4.39 14.97
CA GLY A 51 2.10 -4.08 14.10
C GLY A 51 2.70 -2.71 14.37
N GLY A 52 3.87 -2.45 13.78
CA GLY A 52 4.60 -1.19 13.97
C GLY A 52 4.38 -0.15 12.87
N ARG A 53 3.63 -0.48 11.81
CA ARG A 53 3.40 0.40 10.66
C ARG A 53 1.98 0.28 10.13
N ASN A 54 1.51 1.33 9.48
CA ASN A 54 0.27 1.33 8.73
C ASN A 54 0.34 0.38 7.52
N ALA A 55 -0.78 -0.27 7.19
CA ALA A 55 -0.88 -1.17 6.04
C ALA A 55 -0.88 -0.38 4.72
N PRO A 56 0.18 -0.49 3.88
CA PRO A 56 0.19 0.14 2.57
C PRO A 56 -0.77 -0.59 1.62
N VAL A 57 -1.35 0.14 0.68
CA VAL A 57 -2.26 -0.44 -0.32
C VAL A 57 -1.59 -1.49 -1.20
N THR A 58 -2.35 -2.50 -1.65
CA THR A 58 -1.84 -3.64 -2.45
C THR A 58 -2.18 -3.58 -3.93
N PHE A 59 -2.94 -2.58 -4.39
CA PHE A 59 -3.18 -2.34 -5.82
C PHE A 59 -2.04 -1.55 -6.46
N ASN A 60 -1.98 -1.54 -7.79
CA ASN A 60 -0.94 -0.92 -8.62
C ASN A 60 0.50 -1.43 -8.30
N ARG A 61 0.62 -2.56 -7.59
CA ARG A 61 1.93 -3.12 -7.25
C ARG A 61 2.66 -3.69 -8.47
N LEU A 62 1.97 -3.87 -9.60
CA LEU A 62 2.58 -4.19 -10.90
C LEU A 62 3.67 -3.18 -11.30
N PHE A 63 3.51 -1.93 -10.89
CA PHE A 63 4.41 -0.81 -11.26
C PHE A 63 5.53 -0.58 -10.24
N SER A 64 5.55 -1.34 -9.13
CA SER A 64 6.56 -1.17 -8.06
C SER A 64 7.64 -2.23 -8.13
N GLN A 65 8.87 -1.82 -7.91
CA GLN A 65 10.04 -2.72 -7.88
C GLN A 65 10.24 -3.32 -6.47
N GLU A 66 10.37 -2.49 -5.45
CA GLU A 66 10.57 -2.92 -4.08
C GLU A 66 9.25 -2.77 -3.27
N GLN A 67 9.06 -3.61 -2.26
CA GLN A 67 7.85 -3.65 -1.46
C GLN A 67 8.11 -3.26 0.00
N PHE A 68 7.03 -2.98 0.76
CA PHE A 68 7.02 -2.35 2.07
C PHE A 68 7.43 -0.86 2.06
N TRP A 69 7.15 -0.16 3.16
CA TRP A 69 7.51 1.24 3.36
C TRP A 69 9.02 1.52 3.29
N ASP A 70 9.85 0.53 3.60
CA ASP A 70 11.31 0.62 3.63
C ASP A 70 12.00 -0.10 2.45
N GLY A 71 11.22 -0.74 1.57
CA GLY A 71 11.75 -1.44 0.39
C GLY A 71 12.59 -2.68 0.71
N ARG A 72 12.30 -3.34 1.84
CA ARG A 72 13.08 -4.52 2.26
C ARG A 72 12.81 -5.78 1.45
N ALA A 73 11.71 -5.85 0.70
CA ALA A 73 11.40 -6.97 -0.18
C ALA A 73 11.62 -6.56 -1.65
N ALA A 74 12.37 -7.38 -2.38
CA ALA A 74 12.79 -7.10 -3.75
C ALA A 74 11.73 -7.43 -4.81
N SER A 75 10.63 -8.08 -4.41
CA SER A 75 9.52 -8.46 -5.30
C SER A 75 8.24 -8.65 -4.51
N LEU A 76 7.08 -8.75 -5.20
CA LEU A 76 5.82 -9.13 -4.57
C LEU A 76 5.87 -10.55 -4.01
N GLU A 77 6.56 -11.46 -4.70
CA GLU A 77 6.74 -12.84 -4.25
C GLU A 77 7.52 -12.93 -2.92
N ASP A 78 8.53 -12.09 -2.77
CA ASP A 78 9.31 -11.99 -1.52
C ASP A 78 8.47 -11.34 -0.41
N GLN A 79 7.73 -10.28 -0.75
CA GLN A 79 6.83 -9.60 0.17
C GLN A 79 5.76 -10.55 0.72
N ALA A 80 5.08 -11.32 -0.14
CA ALA A 80 3.96 -12.18 0.24
C ALA A 80 4.33 -13.23 1.31
N LEU A 81 5.58 -13.68 1.35
CA LEU A 81 6.07 -14.62 2.36
C LEU A 81 6.47 -13.96 3.68
N GLY A 82 6.66 -12.64 3.69
CA GLY A 82 7.06 -11.89 4.89
C GLY A 82 6.02 -11.96 6.00
N PRO A 83 4.79 -11.47 5.79
CA PRO A 83 3.70 -11.48 6.78
C PRO A 83 3.37 -12.88 7.29
N ILE A 84 3.43 -13.90 6.44
CA ILE A 84 3.16 -15.29 6.82
C ILE A 84 4.11 -15.75 7.93
N LYS A 85 5.41 -15.40 7.80
CA LYS A 85 6.45 -15.76 8.78
C LYS A 85 6.52 -14.82 9.98
N ASN A 86 5.96 -13.62 9.87
CA ASN A 86 6.08 -12.64 10.94
C ASN A 86 5.26 -13.06 12.16
N PRO A 87 5.90 -13.26 13.34
CA PRO A 87 5.21 -13.76 14.53
C PRO A 87 4.12 -12.84 15.07
N ILE A 88 4.14 -11.55 14.75
CA ILE A 88 3.12 -10.59 15.17
C ILE A 88 2.04 -10.34 14.10
N GLU A 89 2.19 -10.85 12.87
CA GLU A 89 1.21 -10.72 11.79
C GLU A 89 0.44 -12.03 11.62
N MET A 90 0.97 -13.01 10.88
CA MET A 90 0.32 -14.30 10.63
C MET A 90 0.96 -15.46 11.41
N GLY A 91 2.18 -15.33 11.91
CA GLY A 91 2.87 -16.20 12.87
C GLY A 91 3.05 -17.65 12.45
N ASN A 92 2.96 -17.96 11.16
CA ASN A 92 3.09 -19.31 10.63
C ASN A 92 4.53 -19.60 10.18
N THR A 93 4.84 -20.87 9.89
CA THR A 93 6.02 -21.25 9.12
C THR A 93 5.62 -21.53 7.67
N LEU A 94 6.58 -21.46 6.74
CA LEU A 94 6.29 -21.80 5.33
C LEU A 94 5.91 -23.27 5.19
N GLU A 95 6.54 -24.15 5.98
CA GLU A 95 6.25 -25.58 6.02
C GLU A 95 4.85 -25.84 6.58
N GLY A 96 4.45 -25.15 7.65
CA GLY A 96 3.12 -25.25 8.23
C GLY A 96 2.03 -24.78 7.27
N MET A 97 2.23 -23.65 6.61
CA MET A 97 1.34 -23.15 5.56
C MET A 97 1.21 -24.16 4.41
N VAL A 98 2.33 -24.68 3.89
CA VAL A 98 2.32 -25.69 2.81
C VAL A 98 1.59 -26.96 3.24
N ALA A 99 1.81 -27.45 4.46
CA ALA A 99 1.13 -28.62 4.99
C ALA A 99 -0.40 -28.38 5.07
N THR A 100 -0.82 -27.22 5.59
CA THR A 100 -2.26 -26.83 5.67
C THR A 100 -2.90 -26.80 4.29
N LEU A 101 -2.31 -26.10 3.33
CA LEU A 101 -2.85 -25.99 1.98
C LEU A 101 -2.83 -27.35 1.25
N SER A 102 -1.81 -28.18 1.48
CA SER A 102 -1.69 -29.52 0.87
C SER A 102 -2.74 -30.51 1.42
N ALA A 103 -3.25 -30.32 2.60
CA ALA A 103 -4.34 -31.13 3.14
C ALA A 103 -5.67 -30.86 2.43
N ILE A 104 -5.83 -29.71 1.79
CA ILE A 104 -7.06 -29.25 1.12
C ILE A 104 -7.06 -29.72 -0.34
N LYS A 105 -8.02 -30.59 -0.70
CA LYS A 105 -8.12 -31.17 -2.06
C LYS A 105 -8.18 -30.08 -3.14
N GLY A 106 -9.03 -29.09 -2.96
CA GLY A 106 -9.22 -28.03 -3.96
C GLY A 106 -7.94 -27.21 -4.22
N TYR A 107 -7.09 -26.98 -3.21
CA TYR A 107 -5.81 -26.32 -3.43
C TYR A 107 -4.82 -27.20 -4.19
N ARG A 108 -4.74 -28.50 -3.87
CA ARG A 108 -3.87 -29.41 -4.64
C ARG A 108 -4.22 -29.40 -6.12
N GLU A 109 -5.51 -29.47 -6.45
CA GLU A 109 -5.99 -29.43 -7.84
C GLU A 109 -5.66 -28.11 -8.53
N GLN A 110 -5.89 -26.99 -7.87
CA GLN A 110 -5.59 -25.66 -8.41
C GLN A 110 -4.07 -25.42 -8.59
N PHE A 111 -3.22 -25.89 -7.66
CA PHE A 111 -1.77 -25.80 -7.84
C PHE A 111 -1.30 -26.64 -9.03
N LYS A 112 -1.84 -27.83 -9.24
CA LYS A 112 -1.57 -28.64 -10.44
C LYS A 112 -1.99 -27.92 -11.71
N GLN A 113 -3.15 -27.27 -11.72
CA GLN A 113 -3.65 -26.52 -12.87
C GLN A 113 -2.78 -25.27 -13.15
N ALA A 114 -2.49 -24.47 -12.12
CA ALA A 114 -1.78 -23.20 -12.26
C ALA A 114 -0.27 -23.35 -12.51
N PHE A 115 0.36 -24.37 -11.92
CA PHE A 115 1.82 -24.51 -11.90
C PHE A 115 2.34 -25.88 -12.38
N GLY A 116 1.49 -26.88 -12.55
CA GLY A 116 1.90 -28.26 -12.87
C GLY A 116 2.58 -29.00 -11.70
N THR A 117 2.55 -28.44 -10.50
CA THR A 117 3.26 -28.95 -9.31
C THR A 117 2.32 -29.18 -8.13
N ASP A 118 2.80 -29.79 -7.08
CA ASP A 118 2.14 -29.79 -5.78
C ASP A 118 2.22 -28.39 -5.14
N VAL A 119 1.54 -28.22 -3.99
CA VAL A 119 1.58 -26.98 -3.21
C VAL A 119 3.02 -26.68 -2.76
N THR A 120 3.48 -25.48 -2.98
CA THR A 120 4.79 -25.00 -2.54
C THR A 120 4.70 -23.57 -2.04
N ALA A 121 5.59 -23.15 -1.14
CA ALA A 121 5.67 -21.78 -0.67
C ALA A 121 5.93 -20.79 -1.82
N ALA A 122 6.80 -21.15 -2.76
CA ALA A 122 7.08 -20.33 -3.94
C ALA A 122 5.86 -20.23 -4.88
N GLY A 123 5.08 -21.30 -5.05
CA GLY A 123 3.82 -21.30 -5.82
C GLY A 123 2.78 -20.40 -5.14
N THR A 124 2.64 -20.48 -3.82
CA THR A 124 1.75 -19.63 -3.01
C THR A 124 2.11 -18.15 -3.21
N ALA A 125 3.38 -17.79 -3.06
CA ALA A 125 3.85 -16.42 -3.28
C ALA A 125 3.57 -15.93 -4.69
N LYS A 126 3.85 -16.75 -5.73
CA LYS A 126 3.59 -16.42 -7.13
C LYS A 126 2.10 -16.24 -7.44
N ALA A 127 1.23 -17.00 -6.79
CA ALA A 127 -0.22 -16.85 -6.98
C ALA A 127 -0.72 -15.54 -6.33
N ILE A 128 -0.36 -15.27 -5.07
CA ILE A 128 -0.71 -14.01 -4.39
C ILE A 128 -0.19 -12.82 -5.20
N ALA A 129 1.08 -12.83 -5.60
CA ALA A 129 1.67 -11.78 -6.42
C ALA A 129 0.97 -11.61 -7.78
N ALA A 130 0.49 -12.70 -8.41
CA ALA A 130 -0.28 -12.62 -9.66
C ALA A 130 -1.63 -11.92 -9.43
N PHE A 131 -2.31 -12.19 -8.33
CA PHE A 131 -3.54 -11.51 -7.96
C PHE A 131 -3.28 -10.02 -7.69
N GLU A 132 -2.31 -9.66 -6.85
CA GLU A 132 -2.00 -8.26 -6.56
C GLU A 132 -1.61 -7.47 -7.81
N ARG A 133 -0.87 -8.06 -8.76
CA ARG A 133 -0.56 -7.45 -10.05
C ARG A 133 -1.80 -7.22 -10.93
N SER A 134 -2.88 -7.96 -10.73
CA SER A 134 -4.14 -7.75 -11.45
C SER A 134 -4.98 -6.60 -10.89
N LEU A 135 -4.66 -6.14 -9.69
CA LEU A 135 -5.35 -5.03 -9.04
C LEU A 135 -4.81 -3.70 -9.60
N VAL A 136 -5.48 -3.17 -10.59
CA VAL A 136 -5.09 -1.90 -11.22
C VAL A 136 -6.13 -0.83 -10.93
N CYS A 137 -5.68 0.23 -10.27
CA CYS A 137 -6.45 1.44 -10.01
C CYS A 137 -6.11 2.47 -11.09
N GLY A 138 -7.06 2.77 -11.93
CA GLY A 138 -7.06 3.76 -13.01
C GLY A 138 -8.49 4.21 -13.27
N ASN A 139 -8.73 4.97 -14.36
CA ASN A 139 -10.05 5.47 -14.73
C ASN A 139 -10.70 6.36 -13.66
N SER A 140 -9.89 7.09 -12.88
CA SER A 140 -10.37 8.10 -11.93
C SER A 140 -10.93 9.33 -12.68
N ALA A 141 -11.55 10.26 -11.94
CA ALA A 141 -11.96 11.54 -12.51
C ALA A 141 -10.75 12.28 -13.12
N PHE A 142 -9.60 12.26 -12.44
CA PHE A 142 -8.36 12.80 -12.97
C PHE A 142 -7.94 12.15 -14.30
N ASP A 143 -8.03 10.83 -14.43
CA ASP A 143 -7.63 10.15 -15.68
C ASP A 143 -8.54 10.55 -16.86
N ARG A 144 -9.83 10.67 -16.63
CA ARG A 144 -10.77 11.15 -17.67
C ARG A 144 -10.50 12.59 -18.07
N TYR A 145 -10.18 13.45 -17.10
CA TYR A 145 -9.78 14.83 -17.36
C TYR A 145 -8.53 14.90 -18.24
N GLU A 146 -7.48 14.14 -17.90
CA GLU A 146 -6.26 14.07 -18.73
C GLU A 146 -6.52 13.46 -20.12
N ALA A 147 -7.58 12.67 -20.26
CA ALA A 147 -8.01 12.12 -21.56
C ALA A 147 -8.89 13.09 -22.37
N GLY A 148 -9.16 14.30 -21.88
CA GLY A 148 -9.88 15.37 -22.58
C GLY A 148 -11.34 15.55 -22.18
N ASP A 149 -11.79 14.93 -21.07
CA ASP A 149 -13.11 15.21 -20.47
C ASP A 149 -12.97 16.36 -19.46
N ASP A 150 -13.06 17.59 -19.95
CA ASP A 150 -12.92 18.79 -19.12
C ASP A 150 -13.95 18.88 -17.97
N ALA A 151 -15.08 18.18 -18.08
CA ALA A 151 -16.12 18.12 -17.06
C ALA A 151 -15.86 17.09 -15.96
N ALA A 152 -14.85 16.23 -16.13
CA ALA A 152 -14.53 15.17 -15.16
C ALA A 152 -13.97 15.71 -13.84
N LEU A 153 -13.37 16.90 -13.81
CA LEU A 153 -12.93 17.60 -12.62
C LEU A 153 -13.75 18.87 -12.38
N SER A 154 -14.18 19.07 -11.15
CA SER A 154 -14.76 20.35 -10.71
C SER A 154 -13.69 21.45 -10.71
N GLU A 155 -14.11 22.73 -10.69
CA GLU A 155 -13.19 23.87 -10.61
C GLU A 155 -12.25 23.79 -9.39
N SER A 156 -12.72 23.30 -8.25
CA SER A 156 -11.90 23.12 -7.05
C SER A 156 -10.82 22.06 -7.26
N GLU A 157 -11.17 20.93 -7.89
CA GLU A 157 -10.23 19.84 -8.21
C GLU A 157 -9.18 20.30 -9.24
N GLN A 158 -9.57 21.12 -10.22
CA GLN A 158 -8.65 21.70 -11.21
C GLN A 158 -7.65 22.65 -10.54
N ARG A 159 -8.13 23.57 -9.67
CA ARG A 159 -7.21 24.44 -8.90
C ARG A 159 -6.29 23.62 -7.98
N GLY A 160 -6.81 22.55 -7.38
CA GLY A 160 -6.01 21.62 -6.57
C GLY A 160 -4.94 20.90 -7.39
N LEU A 161 -5.26 20.49 -8.62
CA LEU A 161 -4.31 19.89 -9.56
C LEU A 161 -3.19 20.87 -9.93
N GLU A 162 -3.51 22.14 -10.20
CA GLU A 162 -2.54 23.19 -10.48
C GLU A 162 -1.60 23.41 -9.28
N LEU A 163 -2.16 23.51 -8.06
CA LEU A 163 -1.37 23.59 -6.83
C LEU A 163 -0.46 22.38 -6.66
N PHE A 164 -0.96 21.19 -6.92
CA PHE A 164 -0.20 19.93 -6.80
C PHE A 164 0.98 19.89 -7.78
N ARG A 165 0.78 20.38 -9.01
CA ARG A 165 1.79 20.44 -10.06
C ARG A 165 2.86 21.50 -9.82
N GLU A 166 2.47 22.64 -9.28
CA GLU A 166 3.31 23.83 -9.20
C GLU A 166 3.77 24.14 -7.77
N ARG A 167 3.09 25.08 -7.11
CA ARG A 167 3.49 25.63 -5.81
C ARG A 167 3.50 24.60 -4.67
N GLY A 168 2.64 23.60 -4.71
CA GLY A 168 2.62 22.51 -3.73
C GLY A 168 3.82 21.61 -3.79
N ASN A 169 4.57 21.64 -4.91
CA ASN A 169 5.78 20.84 -5.14
C ASN A 169 5.58 19.32 -5.00
N CYS A 170 4.33 18.84 -5.04
CA CYS A 170 3.98 17.44 -4.77
C CYS A 170 4.48 16.49 -5.86
N MET A 171 4.51 16.96 -7.12
CA MET A 171 4.98 16.19 -8.27
C MET A 171 6.47 15.84 -8.24
N ARG A 172 7.26 16.42 -7.33
CA ARG A 172 8.68 16.02 -7.16
C ARG A 172 8.85 14.57 -6.71
N CYS A 173 7.88 14.08 -5.94
CA CYS A 173 7.87 12.71 -5.45
C CYS A 173 6.66 11.95 -5.98
N HIS A 174 5.47 12.58 -6.03
CA HIS A 174 4.23 11.95 -6.48
C HIS A 174 4.00 12.18 -7.98
N THR A 175 4.73 11.45 -8.82
CA THR A 175 4.74 11.60 -10.29
C THR A 175 4.32 10.32 -11.03
N GLY A 176 4.12 10.44 -12.34
CA GLY A 176 3.74 9.32 -13.22
C GLY A 176 2.35 8.77 -12.96
N PHE A 177 2.01 7.67 -13.64
CA PHE A 177 0.68 7.04 -13.56
C PHE A 177 0.25 6.72 -12.13
N ALA A 178 1.15 6.19 -11.31
CA ALA A 178 0.84 5.77 -9.95
C ALA A 178 1.02 6.89 -8.90
N PHE A 179 1.35 8.11 -9.29
CA PHE A 179 1.66 9.21 -8.37
C PHE A 179 2.71 8.82 -7.32
N THR A 180 3.82 8.23 -7.77
CA THR A 180 4.97 7.87 -6.94
C THR A 180 6.22 7.81 -7.81
N ASP A 181 7.35 8.27 -7.29
CA ASP A 181 8.67 8.10 -7.89
C ASP A 181 9.34 6.78 -7.46
N GLU A 182 8.67 5.98 -6.62
CA GLU A 182 9.17 4.74 -6.01
C GLU A 182 10.49 4.91 -5.21
N ARG A 183 10.89 6.17 -4.92
CA ARG A 183 12.09 6.49 -4.15
C ARG A 183 11.77 6.66 -2.67
N TYR A 184 12.81 6.93 -1.88
CA TYR A 184 12.74 7.03 -0.43
C TYR A 184 13.06 8.45 0.00
N HIS A 185 12.13 9.05 0.75
CA HIS A 185 12.25 10.42 1.24
C HIS A 185 11.99 10.48 2.74
N ASN A 186 12.78 11.26 3.44
CA ASN A 186 12.50 11.63 4.83
C ASN A 186 11.68 12.91 4.83
N ILE A 187 10.44 12.82 5.26
CA ILE A 187 9.55 13.97 5.43
C ILE A 187 9.35 14.34 6.91
N GLY A 188 10.00 13.60 7.82
CA GLY A 188 10.01 13.87 9.25
C GLY A 188 8.85 13.29 10.04
N VAL A 189 8.02 12.41 9.48
CA VAL A 189 6.93 11.76 10.22
C VAL A 189 7.49 10.89 11.35
N GLY A 190 7.01 11.11 12.58
CA GLY A 190 7.38 10.32 13.77
C GLY A 190 8.86 10.40 14.19
N ILE A 191 9.65 11.30 13.58
CA ILE A 191 11.11 11.37 13.81
C ILE A 191 11.48 11.94 15.20
N ASP A 192 10.58 12.69 15.80
CA ASP A 192 10.72 13.34 17.11
C ASP A 192 10.16 12.49 18.27
N THR A 193 9.75 11.25 18.01
CA THR A 193 9.32 10.32 19.05
C THR A 193 10.53 9.70 19.78
N PRO A 194 10.35 9.19 21.03
CA PRO A 194 11.45 8.56 21.77
C PRO A 194 12.12 7.38 21.05
N HIS A 195 11.37 6.68 20.20
CA HIS A 195 11.83 5.51 19.44
C HIS A 195 11.40 5.63 17.98
N PRO A 196 12.01 6.54 17.19
CA PRO A 196 11.60 6.77 15.82
C PRO A 196 11.83 5.55 14.93
N ASP A 197 10.90 5.33 14.01
CA ASP A 197 11.15 4.35 12.95
C ASP A 197 12.15 4.93 11.94
N LEU A 198 13.30 4.27 11.82
CA LEU A 198 14.38 4.76 10.96
C LEU A 198 14.20 4.38 9.48
N GLY A 199 13.08 3.75 9.10
CA GLY A 199 12.72 3.47 7.71
C GLY A 199 13.79 2.74 6.91
N ARG A 200 14.14 3.29 5.76
CA ARG A 200 15.11 2.73 4.79
C ARG A 200 16.49 2.45 5.40
N TYR A 201 16.91 3.21 6.41
CA TYR A 201 18.15 2.96 7.12
C TYR A 201 18.25 1.53 7.67
N LYS A 202 17.13 0.93 8.11
CA LYS A 202 17.10 -0.45 8.61
C LYS A 202 17.56 -1.47 7.56
N VAL A 203 17.39 -1.14 6.28
CA VAL A 203 17.75 -1.97 5.13
C VAL A 203 19.17 -1.65 4.65
N THR A 204 19.47 -0.38 4.43
CA THR A 204 20.70 0.06 3.75
C THR A 204 21.87 0.33 4.69
N LYS A 205 21.61 0.64 5.96
CA LYS A 205 22.57 1.13 6.97
C LYS A 205 23.27 2.43 6.59
N LYS A 206 22.77 3.17 5.58
CA LYS A 206 23.30 4.48 5.18
C LYS A 206 22.67 5.57 6.06
N GLU A 207 23.49 6.43 6.66
CA GLU A 207 23.05 7.53 7.53
C GLU A 207 22.07 8.48 6.82
N SER A 208 22.26 8.72 5.51
CA SER A 208 21.37 9.53 4.69
C SER A 208 19.95 8.99 4.58
N ASP A 209 19.76 7.69 4.82
CA ASP A 209 18.47 7.01 4.67
C ASP A 209 17.66 6.96 5.99
N LYS A 210 18.18 7.55 7.08
CA LYS A 210 17.45 7.60 8.37
C LYS A 210 16.15 8.38 8.24
N GLY A 211 15.05 7.73 8.63
CA GLY A 211 13.70 8.28 8.57
C GLY A 211 13.15 8.42 7.16
N ALA A 212 13.81 7.84 6.15
CA ALA A 212 13.32 7.82 4.78
C ALA A 212 12.37 6.63 4.57
N PHE A 213 11.25 6.90 3.90
CA PHE A 213 10.24 5.91 3.52
C PHE A 213 9.91 6.06 2.04
N LYS A 214 9.46 4.95 1.44
CA LYS A 214 9.08 4.95 0.03
C LYS A 214 7.88 5.86 -0.19
N THR A 215 7.93 6.67 -1.25
CA THR A 215 6.78 7.47 -1.69
C THR A 215 5.60 6.53 -2.02
N PRO A 216 4.48 6.58 -1.29
CA PRO A 216 3.32 5.76 -1.61
C PRO A 216 2.59 6.29 -2.85
N THR A 217 1.83 5.42 -3.53
CA THR A 217 0.87 5.87 -4.53
C THR A 217 -0.19 6.78 -3.90
N LEU A 218 -0.66 7.79 -4.66
CA LEU A 218 -1.83 8.59 -4.27
C LEU A 218 -3.12 8.11 -4.94
N ARG A 219 -3.05 7.10 -5.80
CA ARG A 219 -4.25 6.51 -6.36
C ARG A 219 -5.15 5.99 -5.24
N ASN A 220 -6.44 6.30 -5.32
CA ASN A 220 -7.46 5.92 -4.35
C ASN A 220 -7.15 6.33 -2.90
N VAL A 221 -6.30 7.36 -2.71
CA VAL A 221 -5.82 7.78 -1.39
C VAL A 221 -6.93 8.17 -0.43
N ALA A 222 -8.06 8.68 -0.92
CA ALA A 222 -9.22 9.03 -0.11
C ALA A 222 -9.83 7.86 0.66
N ALA A 223 -9.61 6.61 0.19
CA ALA A 223 -10.18 5.40 0.79
C ALA A 223 -9.22 4.65 1.72
N SER A 224 -7.96 5.08 1.86
CA SER A 224 -6.91 4.32 2.55
C SER A 224 -6.36 5.00 3.82
N GLY A 225 -7.12 5.92 4.42
CA GLY A 225 -6.77 6.48 5.73
C GLY A 225 -6.74 5.44 6.85
N PRO A 226 -6.05 5.71 7.99
CA PRO A 226 -5.19 6.87 8.24
C PRO A 226 -3.87 6.82 7.47
N TYR A 227 -3.17 7.94 7.42
CA TYR A 227 -2.05 8.18 6.51
C TYR A 227 -0.70 8.16 7.18
N PHE A 228 0.35 8.16 6.36
CA PHE A 228 1.76 7.97 6.69
C PHE A 228 2.08 6.55 7.14
N HIS A 229 3.36 6.26 7.28
CA HIS A 229 3.84 4.92 7.65
C HIS A 229 3.45 4.51 9.09
N ASP A 230 3.11 5.47 9.93
CA ASP A 230 2.71 5.29 11.34
C ASP A 230 1.22 5.53 11.59
N GLY A 231 0.45 5.90 10.54
CA GLY A 231 -0.97 6.21 10.65
C GLY A 231 -1.29 7.46 11.47
N SER A 232 -0.33 8.38 11.65
CA SER A 232 -0.49 9.55 12.53
C SER A 232 -1.46 10.61 11.99
N ALA A 233 -1.61 10.75 10.69
CA ALA A 233 -2.58 11.65 10.08
C ALA A 233 -3.91 10.92 9.84
N LYS A 234 -5.01 11.43 10.40
CA LYS A 234 -6.33 10.78 10.32
C LYS A 234 -7.07 11.13 9.04
N THR A 235 -6.84 12.32 8.50
CA THR A 235 -7.56 12.88 7.35
C THR A 235 -6.58 13.39 6.30
N LEU A 236 -7.07 13.59 5.06
CA LEU A 236 -6.28 14.27 4.02
C LEU A 236 -5.97 15.74 4.38
N ASP A 237 -6.85 16.38 5.16
CA ASP A 237 -6.60 17.72 5.67
C ASP A 237 -5.38 17.73 6.61
N ASP A 238 -5.24 16.72 7.50
CA ASP A 238 -4.06 16.57 8.37
C ASP A 238 -2.78 16.36 7.54
N VAL A 239 -2.87 15.57 6.46
CA VAL A 239 -1.75 15.34 5.53
C VAL A 239 -1.32 16.65 4.86
N VAL A 240 -2.27 17.40 4.29
CA VAL A 240 -1.98 18.68 3.63
C VAL A 240 -1.43 19.69 4.63
N GLU A 241 -1.96 19.74 5.84
CA GLU A 241 -1.46 20.60 6.93
C GLU A 241 -0.02 20.23 7.32
N PHE A 242 0.33 18.95 7.37
CA PHE A 242 1.69 18.49 7.66
C PHE A 242 2.69 18.96 6.58
N TYR A 243 2.32 18.83 5.31
CA TYR A 243 3.17 19.31 4.20
C TYR A 243 3.22 20.84 4.15
N ASP A 244 2.13 21.55 4.42
CA ASP A 244 2.11 23.00 4.47
C ASP A 244 3.09 23.58 5.52
N LYS A 245 3.23 22.88 6.65
CA LYS A 245 4.23 23.22 7.69
C LYS A 245 5.67 22.91 7.30
N GLY A 246 5.88 22.14 6.24
CA GLY A 246 7.19 21.70 5.77
C GLY A 246 7.75 20.50 6.54
N GLY A 247 6.89 19.58 6.96
CA GLY A 247 7.28 18.38 7.69
C GLY A 247 7.89 18.65 9.07
N THR A 248 8.50 17.63 9.68
CA THR A 248 9.24 17.77 10.97
C THR A 248 10.74 17.89 10.71
N LYS A 249 11.36 18.98 11.17
CA LYS A 249 12.79 19.25 10.98
C LYS A 249 13.66 18.15 11.61
N ASN A 250 14.61 17.66 10.83
CA ASN A 250 15.62 16.71 11.26
C ASN A 250 16.83 16.77 10.32
N PRO A 251 17.99 16.21 10.70
CA PRO A 251 19.21 16.31 9.88
C PRO A 251 19.12 15.73 8.45
N ASN A 252 18.21 14.75 8.25
CA ASN A 252 18.06 14.05 6.97
C ASN A 252 16.74 14.43 6.27
N LEU A 253 16.07 15.51 6.67
CA LEU A 253 14.86 15.98 6.00
C LEU A 253 15.14 16.23 4.51
N SER A 254 14.29 15.71 3.65
CA SER A 254 14.41 15.89 2.20
C SER A 254 14.42 17.38 1.83
N ASN A 255 15.30 17.78 0.95
CA ASN A 255 15.39 19.16 0.45
C ASN A 255 14.15 19.59 -0.35
N GLU A 256 13.34 18.65 -0.79
CA GLU A 256 12.06 18.92 -1.48
C GLU A 256 10.95 19.35 -0.49
N ILE A 257 11.11 19.09 0.80
CA ILE A 257 10.12 19.42 1.83
C ILE A 257 10.37 20.85 2.33
N LYS A 258 9.40 21.74 2.06
CA LYS A 258 9.43 23.16 2.39
C LYS A 258 8.07 23.63 2.87
N ARG A 259 8.02 24.70 3.61
CA ARG A 259 6.75 25.37 3.95
C ARG A 259 6.09 25.91 2.69
N LEU A 260 4.80 25.59 2.51
CA LEU A 260 4.04 25.94 1.31
C LEU A 260 3.28 27.26 1.45
N LEU A 261 2.89 27.63 2.69
CA LEU A 261 2.13 28.83 3.02
C LEU A 261 0.80 28.88 2.25
N LEU A 262 0.07 27.77 2.25
CA LEU A 262 -1.22 27.66 1.59
C LEU A 262 -2.31 28.34 2.41
N THR A 263 -3.22 29.03 1.73
CA THR A 263 -4.46 29.54 2.33
C THR A 263 -5.44 28.40 2.62
N ILE A 264 -6.45 28.66 3.46
CA ILE A 264 -7.49 27.65 3.76
C ILE A 264 -8.21 27.15 2.49
N PRO A 265 -8.64 28.01 1.55
CA PRO A 265 -9.22 27.53 0.29
C PRO A 265 -8.27 26.65 -0.54
N GLU A 266 -7.01 27.01 -0.64
CA GLU A 266 -6.01 26.23 -1.38
C GLU A 266 -5.78 24.84 -0.79
N LYS A 267 -5.77 24.71 0.54
CA LYS A 267 -5.73 23.40 1.21
C LYS A 267 -6.96 22.57 0.86
N ALA A 268 -8.14 23.16 0.86
CA ALA A 268 -9.38 22.49 0.47
C ALA A 268 -9.37 22.05 -1.01
N ASP A 269 -8.90 22.90 -1.92
CA ASP A 269 -8.74 22.58 -3.34
C ASP A 269 -7.75 21.40 -3.54
N LEU A 270 -6.64 21.39 -2.81
CA LEU A 270 -5.67 20.28 -2.87
C LEU A 270 -6.28 18.97 -2.36
N VAL A 271 -7.03 19.01 -1.27
CA VAL A 271 -7.77 17.83 -0.76
C VAL A 271 -8.82 17.37 -1.77
N ALA A 272 -9.53 18.28 -2.44
CA ALA A 272 -10.48 17.94 -3.49
C ALA A 272 -9.78 17.19 -4.64
N PHE A 273 -8.64 17.70 -5.11
CA PHE A 273 -7.84 17.01 -6.13
C PHE A 273 -7.42 15.62 -5.68
N LEU A 274 -6.90 15.45 -4.47
CA LEU A 274 -6.51 14.12 -3.95
C LEU A 274 -7.69 13.13 -3.96
N LYS A 275 -8.91 13.59 -3.69
CA LYS A 275 -10.13 12.78 -3.77
C LYS A 275 -10.50 12.40 -5.20
N SER A 276 -10.18 13.22 -6.20
CA SER A 276 -10.43 12.92 -7.62
C SER A 276 -9.60 11.75 -8.17
N LEU A 277 -8.57 11.31 -7.43
CA LEU A 277 -7.75 10.13 -7.73
C LEU A 277 -8.40 8.79 -7.33
N SER A 278 -9.65 8.81 -6.89
CA SER A 278 -10.41 7.64 -6.46
C SER A 278 -10.70 6.70 -7.64
N CYS A 279 -10.68 5.39 -7.37
CA CYS A 279 -10.92 4.33 -8.35
C CYS A 279 -12.20 3.56 -7.99
N PRO A 280 -13.37 4.06 -8.42
CA PRO A 280 -14.66 3.47 -8.06
C PRO A 280 -14.84 2.04 -8.59
N ASP A 281 -14.16 1.73 -9.69
CA ASP A 281 -14.26 0.42 -10.36
C ASP A 281 -13.35 -0.65 -9.72
N LEU A 282 -12.48 -0.28 -8.79
CA LEU A 282 -11.58 -1.22 -8.12
C LEU A 282 -12.32 -1.94 -6.98
N THR A 283 -13.11 -2.93 -7.33
CA THR A 283 -13.88 -3.76 -6.40
C THR A 283 -13.45 -5.21 -6.46
N VAL A 284 -13.31 -5.85 -5.31
CA VAL A 284 -12.97 -7.29 -5.21
C VAL A 284 -13.84 -7.94 -4.15
N ALA A 285 -14.66 -8.89 -4.59
CA ALA A 285 -15.45 -9.71 -3.68
C ALA A 285 -14.62 -10.88 -3.11
N ALA A 286 -14.85 -11.20 -1.84
CA ALA A 286 -14.27 -12.39 -1.23
C ALA A 286 -14.75 -13.65 -1.98
N PRO A 287 -13.83 -14.55 -2.39
CA PRO A 287 -14.20 -15.77 -3.11
C PRO A 287 -14.71 -16.86 -2.18
N ALA A 288 -15.37 -17.87 -2.73
CA ALA A 288 -15.54 -19.13 -2.03
C ALA A 288 -14.18 -19.83 -1.91
N LEU A 289 -13.84 -20.24 -0.70
CA LEU A 289 -12.56 -20.91 -0.44
C LEU A 289 -12.67 -22.42 -0.70
N PRO A 290 -11.59 -23.08 -1.21
CA PRO A 290 -11.54 -24.51 -1.44
C PRO A 290 -11.74 -25.33 -0.15
N LYS A 291 -12.36 -26.50 -0.31
CA LYS A 291 -12.57 -27.49 0.75
C LYS A 291 -11.66 -28.68 0.57
#